data_56dc571f1d8567c9452644fdaf06c967
#
_entry.id   56dc571f1d8567c9452644fdaf06c967
#
_cell.length_a   1.000
_cell.length_b   1.000
_cell.length_c   1.000
_cell.angle_alpha   90.00
_cell.angle_beta   90.00
_cell.angle_gamma   90.00
#
_symmetry.space_group_name_H-M   'P 1'
#
loop_
_entity.id
_entity.type
_entity.pdbx_description
1 polymer ?
#
loop_
_entity_poly.entity_id
_entity_poly.type
_entity_poly.pdbx_seq_one_letter_code
_entity_poly.pdbx_strand_id
1 'polypeptide(L)'
;YRRQRQMCIRDRQSNDSPFYFKDGNIIWFKNKGYNSVLLSYLFQTDSVISQITDNSGGSTVGTYTIQNAINTKIITPNLPAEQNAIAEALSDVDALIAALDKKIAKKRLIKQGAMIRLLGEKGKKFRNQKIKDIVSIKKGDMLTSGQYITGNIPVIAGGKSAAGYHNVANRQANTIAISASGASAGYVTFHDYPIFATDCSTIEPSKSYDIKYIYYLLLFYQSELYALQIGGAQPHVHPNDIYDLNIHYNSDIETQRKIATILSDMDKEIADLEARRNKYKLIKSGMMQKLLTGQIRLVKPLAPIIPLETPDAQIREIPLQTHVVAGHIVNALYQSSGWGRTKLQKTLHLVGYHCQLDFGNDYIRNTAGPDDQAMMNHIDSKFKQYRHVRIEAKKENGKTRYNYIPTAMIDELEQVYETYPQTIRHAVDSLINKIKKMDLARAEIVSTLYAVWNNRIIKGEPISDDLLLEDFYAWSKHKLDFSPDQVLCELNYMRKEEIIPIGWGKYIDKK
;
A
#
# COMPACT_ATOMS: atom_id res chain seq x y z
N TYR A 1 -18.83 -19.82 2.63
CA TYR A 1 -17.77 -19.17 1.83
C TYR A 1 -18.18 -19.20 0.37
N ARG A 2 -18.87 -18.16 -0.13
CA ARG A 2 -19.11 -17.95 -1.57
C ARG A 2 -17.85 -17.36 -2.15
N ARG A 3 -17.08 -18.15 -2.92
CA ARG A 3 -16.01 -17.61 -3.78
C ARG A 3 -16.66 -16.64 -4.76
N GLN A 4 -16.40 -15.34 -4.63
CA GLN A 4 -16.62 -14.39 -5.72
C GLN A 4 -15.84 -14.92 -6.92
N ARG A 5 -16.55 -15.28 -7.99
CA ARG A 5 -15.91 -15.63 -9.27
C ARG A 5 -15.33 -14.34 -9.83
N GLN A 6 -14.04 -14.14 -9.61
CA GLN A 6 -13.31 -13.07 -10.28
C GLN A 6 -13.39 -13.28 -11.79
N MET A 7 -13.80 -12.25 -12.50
CA MET A 7 -13.78 -12.24 -13.96
C MET A 7 -12.32 -12.31 -14.42
N CYS A 8 -11.95 -13.42 -15.07
CA CYS A 8 -10.59 -13.62 -15.56
C CYS A 8 -10.54 -13.16 -17.02
N ILE A 9 -9.84 -12.04 -17.26
CA ILE A 9 -9.50 -11.60 -18.61
C ILE A 9 -8.18 -12.26 -18.99
N ARG A 10 -8.17 -13.05 -20.03
CA ARG A 10 -6.97 -13.73 -20.53
C ARG A 10 -6.80 -13.45 -22.02
N ASP A 11 -5.59 -13.06 -22.39
CA ASP A 11 -5.18 -13.01 -23.78
C ASP A 11 -4.66 -14.37 -24.24
N ARG A 12 -4.86 -14.67 -25.50
CA ARG A 12 -4.32 -15.83 -26.17
C ARG A 12 -3.48 -15.39 -27.36
N GLN A 13 -2.18 -15.57 -27.25
CA GLN A 13 -1.19 -15.09 -28.21
C GLN A 13 -0.86 -16.06 -29.34
N SER A 14 -1.21 -17.35 -29.25
CA SER A 14 -0.90 -18.33 -30.29
C SER A 14 -2.14 -19.06 -30.79
N ASN A 15 -2.18 -19.28 -32.12
CA ASN A 15 -3.21 -20.07 -32.77
C ASN A 15 -2.85 -21.57 -32.87
N ASP A 16 -1.72 -22.00 -32.29
CA ASP A 16 -1.08 -23.27 -32.58
C ASP A 16 -1.71 -24.47 -31.87
N SER A 17 -2.64 -24.25 -30.94
CA SER A 17 -3.38 -25.34 -30.35
C SER A 17 -4.85 -24.99 -30.13
N PRO A 18 -5.78 -25.90 -30.48
CA PRO A 18 -7.21 -25.68 -30.21
C PRO A 18 -7.46 -25.53 -28.70
N PHE A 19 -8.46 -24.75 -28.35
CA PHE A 19 -8.92 -24.63 -26.96
C PHE A 19 -10.43 -24.74 -26.92
N TYR A 20 -10.94 -25.20 -25.79
CA TYR A 20 -12.36 -25.41 -25.58
C TYR A 20 -12.90 -24.53 -24.48
N PHE A 21 -14.09 -23.96 -24.66
CA PHE A 21 -14.86 -23.31 -23.60
C PHE A 21 -15.59 -24.36 -22.79
N LYS A 22 -15.61 -24.20 -21.49
CA LYS A 22 -16.32 -25.16 -20.62
C LYS A 22 -17.84 -24.97 -20.64
N ASP A 23 -18.30 -23.73 -20.77
CA ASP A 23 -19.73 -23.37 -20.73
C ASP A 23 -19.99 -22.02 -21.43
N GLY A 24 -21.26 -21.61 -21.51
CA GLY A 24 -21.70 -20.37 -22.14
C GLY A 24 -21.42 -19.08 -21.34
N ASN A 25 -20.71 -19.14 -20.23
CA ASN A 25 -20.41 -17.97 -19.38
C ASN A 25 -19.11 -17.26 -19.77
N ILE A 26 -18.64 -17.47 -20.99
CA ILE A 26 -17.42 -16.86 -21.54
C ILE A 26 -17.76 -16.01 -22.75
N ILE A 27 -17.34 -14.76 -22.75
CA ILE A 27 -17.44 -13.87 -23.91
C ILE A 27 -16.09 -13.89 -24.62
N TRP A 28 -16.10 -14.24 -25.90
CA TRP A 28 -14.93 -14.21 -26.76
C TRP A 28 -14.91 -12.93 -27.58
N PHE A 29 -13.92 -12.08 -27.35
CA PHE A 29 -13.67 -10.88 -28.16
C PHE A 29 -12.78 -11.25 -29.36
N LYS A 30 -13.33 -11.15 -30.58
CA LYS A 30 -12.56 -11.27 -31.81
C LYS A 30 -11.98 -9.92 -32.18
N ASN A 31 -10.66 -9.82 -32.20
CA ASN A 31 -9.95 -8.61 -32.57
C ASN A 31 -10.14 -8.25 -34.05
N LYS A 32 -10.34 -6.96 -34.34
CA LYS A 32 -10.51 -6.42 -35.71
C LYS A 32 -9.39 -5.41 -36.05
N GLY A 33 -8.14 -5.73 -35.72
CA GLY A 33 -6.98 -4.92 -36.18
C GLY A 33 -6.24 -4.15 -35.08
N TYR A 34 -6.64 -4.31 -33.82
CA TYR A 34 -5.88 -3.76 -32.70
C TYR A 34 -4.84 -4.77 -32.18
N ASN A 35 -3.84 -4.29 -31.41
CA ASN A 35 -2.94 -5.20 -30.72
C ASN A 35 -3.70 -5.94 -29.57
N SER A 36 -3.79 -7.28 -29.66
CA SER A 36 -4.57 -8.09 -28.70
C SER A 36 -3.99 -8.04 -27.29
N VAL A 37 -2.66 -7.93 -27.16
CA VAL A 37 -1.99 -7.82 -25.87
C VAL A 37 -2.35 -6.47 -25.20
N LEU A 38 -2.33 -5.38 -25.96
CA LEU A 38 -2.77 -4.07 -25.47
C LEU A 38 -4.24 -4.13 -25.02
N LEU A 39 -5.13 -4.74 -25.82
CA LEU A 39 -6.53 -4.89 -25.42
C LEU A 39 -6.68 -5.66 -24.12
N SER A 40 -5.88 -6.70 -23.88
CA SER A 40 -5.92 -7.44 -22.61
C SER A 40 -5.55 -6.57 -21.40
N TYR A 41 -4.64 -5.61 -21.56
CA TYR A 41 -4.30 -4.64 -20.51
C TYR A 41 -5.39 -3.57 -20.33
N LEU A 42 -5.97 -3.08 -21.42
CA LEU A 42 -7.08 -2.11 -21.37
C LEU A 42 -8.29 -2.66 -20.63
N PHE A 43 -8.64 -3.94 -20.84
CA PHE A 43 -9.71 -4.61 -20.10
C PHE A 43 -9.43 -4.79 -18.62
N GLN A 44 -8.21 -4.60 -18.15
CA GLN A 44 -7.81 -4.65 -16.74
C GLN A 44 -7.80 -3.25 -16.10
N THR A 45 -8.07 -2.19 -16.86
CA THR A 45 -8.13 -0.82 -16.31
C THR A 45 -9.40 -0.61 -15.49
N ASP A 46 -9.32 0.23 -14.47
CA ASP A 46 -10.45 0.57 -13.60
C ASP A 46 -11.62 1.16 -14.40
N SER A 47 -11.32 1.96 -15.45
CA SER A 47 -12.33 2.54 -16.35
C SER A 47 -13.17 1.47 -17.05
N VAL A 48 -12.58 0.37 -17.49
CA VAL A 48 -13.30 -0.73 -18.14
C VAL A 48 -13.94 -1.63 -17.08
N ILE A 49 -13.24 -1.94 -15.99
CA ILE A 49 -13.78 -2.76 -14.90
C ILE A 49 -15.03 -2.10 -14.27
N SER A 50 -15.01 -0.78 -14.05
CA SER A 50 -16.20 -0.06 -13.56
C SER A 50 -17.37 -0.19 -14.53
N GLN A 51 -17.16 0.02 -15.83
CA GLN A 51 -18.22 -0.17 -16.83
C GLN A 51 -18.81 -1.59 -16.82
N ILE A 52 -17.95 -2.59 -16.65
CA ILE A 52 -18.36 -4.00 -16.55
C ILE A 52 -19.18 -4.23 -15.26
N THR A 53 -18.74 -3.67 -14.14
CA THR A 53 -19.39 -3.83 -12.84
C THR A 53 -20.73 -3.11 -12.80
N ASP A 54 -20.79 -1.87 -13.28
CA ASP A 54 -21.99 -1.03 -13.28
C ASP A 54 -23.07 -1.58 -14.23
N ASN A 55 -22.67 -2.21 -15.32
CA ASN A 55 -23.58 -2.82 -16.31
C ASN A 55 -23.92 -4.28 -15.99
N SER A 56 -23.30 -4.89 -14.96
CA SER A 56 -23.65 -6.24 -14.51
C SER A 56 -24.85 -6.19 -13.57
N GLY A 57 -26.05 -5.95 -14.10
CA GLY A 57 -27.30 -5.93 -13.36
C GLY A 57 -27.69 -7.31 -12.83
N GLY A 58 -28.15 -7.39 -11.59
CA GLY A 58 -28.71 -8.60 -11.00
C GLY A 58 -28.43 -8.75 -9.51
N SER A 59 -29.43 -9.22 -8.79
CA SER A 59 -29.49 -9.22 -7.33
C SER A 59 -28.59 -10.23 -6.62
N THR A 60 -28.04 -11.24 -7.29
CA THR A 60 -27.28 -12.33 -6.61
C THR A 60 -26.04 -12.79 -7.37
N VAL A 61 -26.02 -12.70 -8.70
CA VAL A 61 -24.87 -13.01 -9.57
C VAL A 61 -24.87 -12.00 -10.69
N GLY A 62 -23.89 -11.08 -10.68
CA GLY A 62 -23.73 -10.11 -11.75
C GLY A 62 -23.50 -10.82 -13.09
N THR A 63 -24.27 -10.46 -14.12
CA THR A 63 -24.15 -11.02 -15.47
C THR A 63 -23.73 -9.93 -16.45
N TYR A 64 -22.58 -10.12 -17.08
CA TYR A 64 -22.10 -9.24 -18.14
C TYR A 64 -22.49 -9.84 -19.50
N THR A 65 -23.41 -9.19 -20.20
CA THR A 65 -23.98 -9.71 -21.46
C THR A 65 -23.13 -9.30 -22.67
N ILE A 66 -23.36 -9.96 -23.83
CA ILE A 66 -22.74 -9.56 -25.10
C ILE A 66 -23.10 -8.10 -25.45
N GLN A 67 -24.35 -7.68 -25.17
CA GLN A 67 -24.78 -6.30 -25.44
C GLN A 67 -24.01 -5.31 -24.54
N ASN A 68 -23.77 -5.63 -23.28
CA ASN A 68 -22.95 -4.81 -22.38
C ASN A 68 -21.50 -4.73 -22.88
N ALA A 69 -20.98 -5.85 -23.39
CA ALA A 69 -19.64 -5.91 -23.97
C ALA A 69 -19.49 -5.03 -25.22
N ILE A 70 -20.52 -4.99 -26.08
CA ILE A 70 -20.56 -4.12 -27.28
C ILE A 70 -20.59 -2.64 -26.88
N ASN A 71 -21.30 -2.30 -25.80
CA ASN A 71 -21.45 -0.93 -25.34
C ASN A 71 -20.27 -0.43 -24.47
N THR A 72 -19.36 -1.32 -24.05
CA THR A 72 -18.19 -0.95 -23.26
C THR A 72 -17.22 -0.11 -24.08
N LYS A 73 -16.94 1.09 -23.62
CA LYS A 73 -16.04 2.04 -24.29
C LYS A 73 -14.61 1.81 -23.85
N ILE A 74 -13.71 1.71 -24.82
CA ILE A 74 -12.27 1.53 -24.62
C ILE A 74 -11.53 2.65 -25.34
N ILE A 75 -10.62 3.34 -24.64
CA ILE A 75 -9.75 4.35 -25.25
C ILE A 75 -8.47 3.63 -25.71
N THR A 76 -8.15 3.73 -26.99
CA THR A 76 -6.97 3.10 -27.58
C THR A 76 -6.13 4.12 -28.37
N PRO A 77 -4.80 3.98 -28.40
CA PRO A 77 -3.97 4.75 -29.32
C PRO A 77 -4.35 4.44 -30.79
N ASN A 78 -4.43 5.47 -31.62
CA ASN A 78 -4.77 5.31 -33.05
C ASN A 78 -3.62 4.70 -33.85
N LEU A 79 -2.37 4.86 -33.44
CA LEU A 79 -1.19 4.41 -34.17
C LEU A 79 -0.84 2.97 -33.77
N PRO A 80 -0.83 2.01 -34.74
CA PRO A 80 -0.44 0.62 -34.45
C PRO A 80 0.98 0.51 -33.84
N ALA A 81 1.91 1.37 -34.25
CA ALA A 81 3.26 1.41 -33.69
C ALA A 81 3.23 1.71 -32.19
N GLU A 82 2.37 2.62 -31.73
CA GLU A 82 2.22 2.94 -30.32
C GLU A 82 1.51 1.82 -29.54
N GLN A 83 0.48 1.21 -30.14
CA GLN A 83 -0.17 0.03 -29.57
C GLN A 83 0.84 -1.08 -29.29
N ASN A 84 1.73 -1.36 -30.25
CA ASN A 84 2.78 -2.37 -30.10
C ASN A 84 3.80 -1.98 -29.04
N ALA A 85 4.27 -0.73 -29.06
CA ALA A 85 5.25 -0.25 -28.06
C ALA A 85 4.71 -0.32 -26.63
N ILE A 86 3.45 0.04 -26.39
CA ILE A 86 2.82 -0.06 -25.08
C ILE A 86 2.65 -1.54 -24.66
N ALA A 87 2.17 -2.39 -25.58
CA ALA A 87 2.00 -3.81 -25.33
C ALA A 87 3.34 -4.49 -24.99
N GLU A 88 4.40 -4.18 -25.72
CA GLU A 88 5.76 -4.67 -25.47
C GLU A 88 6.27 -4.23 -24.08
N ALA A 89 6.22 -2.93 -23.80
CA ALA A 89 6.70 -2.39 -22.52
C ALA A 89 5.98 -3.00 -21.30
N LEU A 90 4.67 -3.23 -21.38
CA LEU A 90 3.91 -3.86 -20.29
C LEU A 90 4.20 -5.37 -20.20
N SER A 91 4.36 -6.05 -21.36
CA SER A 91 4.70 -7.47 -21.42
C SER A 91 6.10 -7.76 -20.87
N ASP A 92 7.07 -6.88 -21.09
CA ASP A 92 8.43 -7.01 -20.55
C ASP A 92 8.43 -6.96 -19.04
N VAL A 93 7.63 -6.06 -18.46
CA VAL A 93 7.48 -6.01 -16.99
C VAL A 93 6.77 -7.24 -16.45
N ASP A 94 5.78 -7.79 -17.15
CA ASP A 94 5.12 -9.05 -16.77
C ASP A 94 6.09 -10.23 -16.86
N ALA A 95 6.90 -10.31 -17.91
CA ALA A 95 7.93 -11.32 -18.05
C ALA A 95 8.95 -11.25 -16.88
N LEU A 96 9.36 -10.04 -16.48
CA LEU A 96 10.25 -9.83 -15.35
C LEU A 96 9.62 -10.26 -14.02
N ILE A 97 8.34 -9.91 -13.77
CA ILE A 97 7.60 -10.35 -12.59
C ILE A 97 7.51 -11.88 -12.56
N ALA A 98 7.15 -12.52 -13.67
CA ALA A 98 7.07 -13.97 -13.79
C ALA A 98 8.42 -14.66 -13.58
N ALA A 99 9.51 -14.07 -14.06
CA ALA A 99 10.88 -14.58 -13.84
C ALA A 99 11.26 -14.50 -12.35
N LEU A 100 10.89 -13.40 -11.67
CA LEU A 100 11.11 -13.26 -10.22
C LEU A 100 10.27 -14.26 -9.42
N ASP A 101 8.99 -14.48 -9.78
CA ASP A 101 8.15 -15.50 -9.13
C ASP A 101 8.75 -16.92 -9.27
N LYS A 102 9.25 -17.28 -10.46
CA LYS A 102 9.96 -18.54 -10.68
C LYS A 102 11.23 -18.63 -9.83
N LYS A 103 12.00 -17.54 -9.73
CA LYS A 103 13.23 -17.50 -8.94
C LYS A 103 12.93 -17.64 -7.44
N ILE A 104 11.90 -16.96 -6.93
CA ILE A 104 11.42 -17.07 -5.55
C ILE A 104 11.01 -18.52 -5.24
N ALA A 105 10.19 -19.13 -6.11
CA ALA A 105 9.78 -20.52 -5.95
C ALA A 105 10.98 -21.48 -5.89
N LYS A 106 11.94 -21.31 -6.81
CA LYS A 106 13.19 -22.10 -6.79
C LYS A 106 13.98 -21.91 -5.50
N LYS A 107 14.14 -20.67 -5.01
CA LYS A 107 14.86 -20.38 -3.76
C LYS A 107 14.15 -20.98 -2.54
N ARG A 108 12.83 -20.97 -2.49
CA ARG A 108 12.06 -21.65 -1.43
C ARG A 108 12.28 -23.15 -1.42
N LEU A 109 12.32 -23.81 -2.60
CA LEU A 109 12.63 -25.23 -2.71
C LEU A 109 14.08 -25.55 -2.27
N ILE A 110 15.04 -24.69 -2.65
CA ILE A 110 16.44 -24.82 -2.22
C ILE A 110 16.54 -24.71 -0.69
N LYS A 111 15.84 -23.72 -0.09
CA LYS A 111 15.78 -23.58 1.38
C LYS A 111 15.17 -24.82 2.03
N GLN A 112 14.08 -25.35 1.49
CA GLN A 112 13.48 -26.58 2.01
C GLN A 112 14.45 -27.76 1.95
N GLY A 113 15.17 -27.94 0.84
CA GLY A 113 16.21 -28.96 0.71
C GLY A 113 17.38 -28.73 1.68
N ALA A 114 17.80 -27.48 1.90
CA ALA A 114 18.80 -27.13 2.89
C ALA A 114 18.36 -27.45 4.33
N MET A 115 17.09 -27.14 4.67
CA MET A 115 16.51 -27.50 5.98
C MET A 115 16.55 -29.02 6.20
N ILE A 116 16.13 -29.82 5.22
CA ILE A 116 16.15 -31.29 5.31
C ILE A 116 17.59 -31.78 5.52
N ARG A 117 18.56 -31.23 4.78
CA ARG A 117 19.94 -31.66 4.90
C ARG A 117 20.57 -31.22 6.22
N LEU A 118 20.41 -29.95 6.61
CA LEU A 118 21.11 -29.39 7.78
C LEU A 118 20.46 -29.78 9.12
N LEU A 119 19.15 -29.98 9.16
CA LEU A 119 18.39 -30.31 10.38
C LEU A 119 18.07 -31.79 10.50
N GLY A 120 18.03 -32.53 9.37
CA GLY A 120 17.79 -33.98 9.33
C GLY A 120 19.07 -34.83 9.32
N GLU A 121 20.26 -34.22 9.38
CA GLU A 121 21.54 -34.95 9.28
C GLU A 121 21.79 -35.82 10.51
N LYS A 122 22.13 -37.10 10.27
CA LYS A 122 22.44 -38.07 11.32
C LYS A 122 23.95 -38.04 11.62
N GLY A 123 24.39 -37.06 12.42
CA GLY A 123 25.79 -36.94 12.85
C GLY A 123 25.98 -37.27 14.34
N LYS A 124 27.23 -37.50 14.77
CA LYS A 124 27.59 -37.84 16.19
C LYS A 124 27.10 -36.77 17.21
N LYS A 125 26.88 -35.53 16.77
CA LYS A 125 26.43 -34.39 17.60
C LYS A 125 24.90 -34.22 17.61
N PHE A 126 24.16 -34.99 16.81
CA PHE A 126 22.70 -34.99 16.77
C PHE A 126 22.16 -36.13 17.63
N ARG A 127 21.18 -35.84 18.45
CA ARG A 127 20.45 -36.78 19.32
C ARG A 127 18.99 -36.57 19.28
N ASN A 128 18.19 -37.63 19.41
CA ASN A 128 16.79 -37.53 19.65
C ASN A 128 16.55 -37.04 21.09
N GLN A 129 15.91 -35.93 21.26
CA GLN A 129 15.57 -35.33 22.55
C GLN A 129 14.15 -34.79 22.54
N LYS A 130 13.53 -34.75 23.71
CA LYS A 130 12.24 -34.05 23.86
C LYS A 130 12.49 -32.54 23.92
N ILE A 131 11.54 -31.76 23.41
CA ILE A 131 11.62 -30.29 23.46
C ILE A 131 11.79 -29.78 24.90
N LYS A 132 11.14 -30.42 25.87
CA LYS A 132 11.27 -30.06 27.31
C LYS A 132 12.70 -30.09 27.84
N ASP A 133 13.56 -30.94 27.27
CA ASP A 133 14.94 -31.10 27.73
C ASP A 133 15.87 -30.01 27.12
N ILE A 134 15.35 -29.20 26.18
CA ILE A 134 16.12 -28.21 25.42
C ILE A 134 15.68 -26.78 25.75
N VAL A 135 14.37 -26.49 25.73
CA VAL A 135 13.82 -25.16 25.88
C VAL A 135 12.77 -25.06 26.95
N SER A 136 12.60 -23.87 27.52
CA SER A 136 11.47 -23.53 28.37
C SER A 136 10.41 -22.79 27.56
N ILE A 137 9.18 -23.25 27.64
CA ILE A 137 8.02 -22.65 26.97
C ILE A 137 7.22 -21.85 28.01
N LYS A 138 6.96 -20.58 27.70
CA LYS A 138 6.09 -19.71 28.50
C LYS A 138 4.77 -19.52 27.77
N LYS A 139 3.66 -19.61 28.49
CA LYS A 139 2.34 -19.28 27.97
C LYS A 139 2.19 -17.76 27.85
N GLY A 140 1.47 -17.28 26.84
CA GLY A 140 1.11 -15.88 26.72
C GLY A 140 0.16 -15.41 27.83
N ASP A 141 0.15 -14.10 28.08
CA ASP A 141 -0.72 -13.49 29.10
C ASP A 141 -2.07 -13.14 28.46
N MET A 142 -3.17 -13.35 29.21
CA MET A 142 -4.51 -13.09 28.70
C MET A 142 -4.69 -11.59 28.39
N LEU A 143 -5.04 -11.27 27.15
CA LEU A 143 -5.40 -9.92 26.71
C LEU A 143 -6.50 -10.00 25.66
N THR A 144 -7.67 -9.43 25.98
CA THR A 144 -8.78 -9.33 25.04
C THR A 144 -8.68 -8.06 24.21
N SER A 145 -9.29 -8.04 23.03
CA SER A 145 -9.25 -6.87 22.12
C SER A 145 -9.79 -5.58 22.75
N GLY A 146 -10.74 -5.70 23.67
CA GLY A 146 -11.27 -4.55 24.43
C GLY A 146 -10.30 -3.94 25.44
N GLN A 147 -9.20 -4.62 25.77
CA GLN A 147 -8.15 -4.18 26.68
C GLN A 147 -6.93 -3.60 25.97
N TYR A 148 -6.95 -3.51 24.64
CA TYR A 148 -5.84 -2.93 23.89
C TYR A 148 -5.72 -1.44 24.20
N ILE A 149 -4.52 -1.02 24.59
CA ILE A 149 -4.16 0.38 24.78
C ILE A 149 -3.34 0.80 23.57
N THR A 150 -3.67 1.94 22.99
CA THR A 150 -3.00 2.46 21.80
C THR A 150 -1.47 2.47 21.95
N GLY A 151 -0.78 1.81 21.05
CA GLY A 151 0.67 1.66 21.04
C GLY A 151 1.17 0.99 19.79
N ASN A 152 2.49 0.72 19.75
CA ASN A 152 3.17 0.15 18.57
C ASN A 152 3.66 -1.29 18.79
N ILE A 153 3.35 -1.91 19.92
CA ILE A 153 3.77 -3.27 20.24
C ILE A 153 2.77 -4.26 19.65
N PRO A 154 3.16 -5.12 18.71
CA PRO A 154 2.25 -6.08 18.11
C PRO A 154 1.76 -7.10 19.13
N VAL A 155 0.45 -7.38 19.12
CA VAL A 155 -0.18 -8.42 19.91
C VAL A 155 -0.21 -9.71 19.11
N ILE A 156 0.51 -10.73 19.57
CA ILE A 156 0.61 -12.04 18.93
C ILE A 156 -0.33 -13.02 19.67
N ALA A 157 -1.27 -13.56 18.90
CA ALA A 157 -2.31 -14.48 19.36
C ALA A 157 -2.33 -15.75 18.50
N GLY A 158 -3.49 -16.43 18.43
CA GLY A 158 -3.69 -17.66 17.67
C GLY A 158 -3.62 -17.55 16.14
N GLY A 159 -3.44 -16.35 15.58
CA GLY A 159 -3.35 -16.10 14.14
C GLY A 159 -1.94 -16.17 13.57
N LYS A 160 -1.84 -16.04 12.23
CA LYS A 160 -0.55 -15.95 11.50
C LYS A 160 0.02 -14.53 11.44
N SER A 161 -0.76 -13.53 11.80
CA SER A 161 -0.40 -12.11 11.85
C SER A 161 -0.74 -11.53 13.22
N ALA A 162 -0.25 -10.34 13.51
CA ALA A 162 -0.63 -9.62 14.71
C ALA A 162 -2.16 -9.44 14.78
N ALA A 163 -2.74 -9.69 15.96
CA ALA A 163 -4.17 -9.50 16.22
C ALA A 163 -4.53 -8.03 16.48
N GLY A 164 -3.54 -7.19 16.76
CA GLY A 164 -3.67 -5.77 17.04
C GLY A 164 -2.37 -5.22 17.59
N TYR A 165 -2.46 -4.06 18.22
CA TYR A 165 -1.30 -3.38 18.81
C TYR A 165 -1.61 -2.96 20.26
N HIS A 166 -0.57 -2.92 21.10
CA HIS A 166 -0.64 -2.54 22.51
C HIS A 166 0.51 -1.60 22.86
N ASN A 167 0.46 -0.95 24.02
CA ASN A 167 1.50 -0.02 24.45
C ASN A 167 2.64 -0.66 25.25
N VAL A 168 2.47 -1.91 25.69
CA VAL A 168 3.43 -2.63 26.53
C VAL A 168 3.75 -3.97 25.92
N ALA A 169 5.03 -4.39 25.96
CA ALA A 169 5.47 -5.73 25.59
C ALA A 169 5.56 -6.63 26.85
N ASN A 170 5.17 -7.89 26.71
CA ASN A 170 5.40 -8.92 27.73
C ASN A 170 6.50 -9.92 27.33
N ARG A 171 7.03 -9.79 26.11
CA ARG A 171 8.19 -10.55 25.59
C ARG A 171 9.15 -9.61 24.89
N GLN A 172 10.44 -9.88 25.08
CA GLN A 172 11.51 -9.12 24.45
C GLN A 172 11.72 -9.57 22.99
N ALA A 173 12.55 -8.82 22.26
CA ALA A 173 12.99 -9.19 20.91
C ALA A 173 13.65 -10.57 20.89
N ASN A 174 13.67 -11.20 19.71
CA ASN A 174 14.16 -12.56 19.46
C ASN A 174 13.33 -13.65 20.14
N THR A 175 12.03 -13.48 20.21
CA THR A 175 11.09 -14.46 20.76
C THR A 175 10.46 -15.31 19.65
N ILE A 176 10.40 -16.62 19.84
CA ILE A 176 9.59 -17.53 19.03
C ILE A 176 8.20 -17.58 19.64
N ALA A 177 7.16 -17.47 18.82
CA ALA A 177 5.79 -17.70 19.24
C ALA A 177 5.18 -18.88 18.46
N ILE A 178 4.43 -19.71 19.17
CA ILE A 178 3.69 -20.86 18.64
C ILE A 178 2.23 -20.64 18.96
N SER A 179 1.40 -20.51 17.94
CA SER A 179 -0.04 -20.28 18.07
C SER A 179 -0.71 -21.37 18.93
N ALA A 180 -1.53 -20.99 19.91
CA ALA A 180 -2.15 -21.94 20.82
C ALA A 180 -3.55 -22.36 20.35
N SER A 181 -4.28 -21.56 19.55
CA SER A 181 -5.67 -21.84 19.20
C SER A 181 -6.05 -21.51 17.76
N GLY A 182 -7.23 -22.01 17.34
CA GLY A 182 -7.82 -21.77 16.04
C GLY A 182 -7.19 -22.57 14.90
N ALA A 183 -7.55 -22.25 13.66
CA ALA A 183 -7.07 -22.96 12.47
C ALA A 183 -5.54 -22.90 12.28
N SER A 184 -4.85 -22.02 12.99
CA SER A 184 -3.38 -21.86 12.96
C SER A 184 -2.69 -22.43 14.20
N ALA A 185 -3.37 -23.15 15.09
CA ALA A 185 -2.75 -23.75 16.27
C ALA A 185 -1.51 -24.58 15.88
N GLY A 186 -0.39 -24.38 16.58
CA GLY A 186 0.91 -24.97 16.24
C GLY A 186 1.74 -24.20 15.23
N TYR A 187 1.23 -23.09 14.64
CA TYR A 187 2.01 -22.28 13.70
C TYR A 187 3.13 -21.53 14.41
N VAL A 188 4.35 -21.61 13.87
CA VAL A 188 5.57 -21.04 14.46
C VAL A 188 5.92 -19.72 13.78
N THR A 189 6.17 -18.67 14.58
CA THR A 189 6.67 -17.38 14.15
C THR A 189 7.88 -16.94 14.94
N PHE A 190 8.72 -16.09 14.34
CA PHE A 190 9.87 -15.46 14.98
C PHE A 190 9.71 -13.95 14.97
N HIS A 191 9.98 -13.31 16.11
CA HIS A 191 9.85 -11.87 16.29
C HIS A 191 11.17 -11.29 16.78
N ASP A 192 11.84 -10.51 15.94
CA ASP A 192 13.09 -9.80 16.24
C ASP A 192 12.87 -8.45 16.93
N TYR A 193 11.64 -8.17 17.29
CA TYR A 193 11.17 -6.98 18.03
C TYR A 193 10.34 -7.41 19.26
N PRO A 194 10.16 -6.51 20.26
CA PRO A 194 9.30 -6.79 21.41
C PRO A 194 7.83 -7.01 21.01
N ILE A 195 7.16 -7.98 21.63
CA ILE A 195 5.76 -8.33 21.35
C ILE A 195 4.94 -8.44 22.65
N PHE A 196 3.62 -8.36 22.52
CA PHE A 196 2.71 -8.83 23.55
C PHE A 196 2.17 -10.20 23.11
N ALA A 197 2.62 -11.25 23.79
CA ALA A 197 2.15 -12.61 23.55
C ALA A 197 0.89 -12.89 24.37
N THR A 198 -0.21 -13.32 23.70
CA THR A 198 -1.46 -13.66 24.40
C THR A 198 -1.85 -15.12 24.15
N ASP A 199 -2.64 -15.45 23.16
CA ASP A 199 -3.09 -16.82 22.87
C ASP A 199 -2.02 -17.60 22.06
N CYS A 200 -0.83 -17.68 22.61
CA CYS A 200 0.32 -18.40 22.05
C CYS A 200 1.28 -18.89 23.15
N SER A 201 2.11 -19.86 22.80
CA SER A 201 3.24 -20.31 23.60
C SER A 201 4.52 -19.64 23.10
N THR A 202 5.44 -19.24 23.98
CA THR A 202 6.65 -18.52 23.61
C THR A 202 7.93 -19.21 24.10
N ILE A 203 8.99 -19.09 23.31
CA ILE A 203 10.36 -19.49 23.66
C ILE A 203 11.25 -18.27 23.53
N GLU A 204 11.96 -17.94 24.59
CA GLU A 204 12.86 -16.79 24.68
C GLU A 204 14.33 -17.20 24.48
N PRO A 205 15.24 -16.27 24.15
CA PRO A 205 16.67 -16.53 24.05
C PRO A 205 17.27 -17.14 25.31
N SER A 206 18.24 -18.06 25.14
CA SER A 206 19.00 -18.66 26.22
C SER A 206 20.48 -18.76 25.83
N LYS A 207 21.37 -18.93 26.81
CA LYS A 207 22.79 -19.21 26.58
C LYS A 207 23.05 -20.64 26.12
N SER A 208 22.09 -21.56 26.32
CA SER A 208 22.21 -22.99 26.02
C SER A 208 21.90 -23.35 24.56
N TYR A 209 21.34 -22.46 23.79
CA TYR A 209 21.01 -22.67 22.37
C TYR A 209 21.00 -21.37 21.57
N ASP A 210 21.14 -21.49 20.25
CA ASP A 210 20.84 -20.39 19.32
C ASP A 210 19.35 -20.32 19.04
N ILE A 211 18.71 -19.19 19.32
CA ILE A 211 17.25 -19.04 19.20
C ILE A 211 16.75 -19.14 17.75
N LYS A 212 17.53 -18.68 16.76
CA LYS A 212 17.18 -18.82 15.36
C LYS A 212 17.31 -20.28 14.90
N TYR A 213 18.29 -21.02 15.42
CA TYR A 213 18.36 -22.46 15.18
C TYR A 213 17.12 -23.17 15.71
N ILE A 214 16.68 -22.86 16.93
CA ILE A 214 15.44 -23.42 17.51
C ILE A 214 14.23 -23.05 16.62
N TYR A 215 14.15 -21.81 16.15
CA TYR A 215 13.10 -21.40 15.23
C TYR A 215 13.08 -22.26 13.95
N TYR A 216 14.21 -22.44 13.27
CA TYR A 216 14.28 -23.26 12.07
C TYR A 216 14.01 -24.73 12.35
N LEU A 217 14.44 -25.22 13.49
CA LEU A 217 14.18 -26.59 13.92
C LEU A 217 12.66 -26.80 14.13
N LEU A 218 11.97 -25.90 14.78
CA LEU A 218 10.52 -25.95 14.95
C LEU A 218 9.78 -25.80 13.60
N LEU A 219 10.28 -24.98 12.69
CA LEU A 219 9.73 -24.92 11.32
C LEU A 219 9.95 -26.24 10.55
N PHE A 220 11.06 -26.94 10.77
CA PHE A 220 11.29 -28.25 10.19
C PHE A 220 10.29 -29.28 10.68
N TYR A 221 9.88 -29.18 11.95
CA TYR A 221 8.83 -30.00 12.58
C TYR A 221 7.42 -29.35 12.55
N GLN A 222 7.16 -28.43 11.61
CA GLN A 222 5.88 -27.71 11.55
C GLN A 222 4.67 -28.65 11.32
N SER A 223 4.85 -29.72 10.55
CA SER A 223 3.81 -30.73 10.31
C SER A 223 3.44 -31.50 11.56
N GLU A 224 4.45 -31.87 12.36
CA GLU A 224 4.28 -32.56 13.64
C GLU A 224 3.61 -31.65 14.66
N LEU A 225 3.98 -30.35 14.70
CA LEU A 225 3.31 -29.36 15.55
C LEU A 225 1.82 -29.20 15.17
N TYR A 226 1.48 -29.23 13.88
CA TYR A 226 0.09 -29.24 13.44
C TYR A 226 -0.64 -30.54 13.80
N ALA A 227 0.06 -31.66 13.82
CA ALA A 227 -0.51 -32.95 14.23
C ALA A 227 -0.86 -33.02 15.73
N LEU A 228 -0.31 -32.11 16.55
CA LEU A 228 -0.66 -31.97 17.98
C LEU A 228 -1.99 -31.26 18.22
N GLN A 229 -2.69 -30.78 17.18
CA GLN A 229 -3.98 -30.10 17.32
C GLN A 229 -5.03 -31.04 17.91
N ILE A 230 -5.67 -30.58 18.99
CA ILE A 230 -6.77 -31.27 19.68
C ILE A 230 -8.01 -30.38 19.60
N GLY A 231 -9.17 -30.96 19.31
CA GLY A 231 -10.47 -30.28 19.21
C GLY A 231 -10.93 -30.09 17.76
N GLY A 232 -12.23 -30.30 17.52
CA GLY A 232 -12.82 -30.32 16.17
C GLY A 232 -13.14 -28.94 15.62
N ALA A 233 -13.94 -28.13 16.31
CA ALA A 233 -14.40 -26.83 15.82
C ALA A 233 -13.37 -25.70 16.04
N GLN A 234 -12.61 -25.77 17.12
CA GLN A 234 -11.53 -24.84 17.43
C GLN A 234 -10.33 -25.64 17.91
N PRO A 235 -9.37 -25.97 17.03
CA PRO A 235 -8.16 -26.70 17.40
C PRO A 235 -7.31 -25.94 18.42
N HIS A 236 -6.69 -26.69 19.34
CA HIS A 236 -5.74 -26.16 20.33
C HIS A 236 -4.45 -26.99 20.33
N VAL A 237 -3.34 -26.33 20.64
CA VAL A 237 -2.04 -26.95 20.91
C VAL A 237 -1.55 -26.45 22.27
N HIS A 238 -1.33 -27.35 23.22
CA HIS A 238 -0.92 -27.00 24.55
C HIS A 238 0.62 -27.09 24.72
N PRO A 239 1.23 -26.29 25.61
CA PRO A 239 2.67 -26.36 25.89
C PRO A 239 3.17 -27.77 26.24
N ASN A 240 2.36 -28.57 26.95
CA ASN A 240 2.73 -29.92 27.34
C ASN A 240 2.87 -30.85 26.12
N ASP A 241 2.01 -30.69 25.12
CA ASP A 241 2.06 -31.49 23.91
C ASP A 241 3.32 -31.14 23.09
N ILE A 242 3.69 -29.84 23.07
CA ILE A 242 4.92 -29.38 22.43
C ILE A 242 6.15 -29.93 23.19
N TYR A 243 6.13 -29.93 24.50
CA TYR A 243 7.22 -30.45 25.34
C TYR A 243 7.52 -31.93 25.08
N ASP A 244 6.52 -32.72 24.77
CA ASP A 244 6.65 -34.16 24.52
C ASP A 244 7.08 -34.52 23.10
N LEU A 245 7.14 -33.54 22.19
CA LEU A 245 7.61 -33.76 20.82
C LEU A 245 9.09 -34.16 20.81
N ASN A 246 9.38 -35.30 20.17
CA ASN A 246 10.74 -35.78 19.95
C ASN A 246 11.32 -35.12 18.71
N ILE A 247 12.45 -34.45 18.87
CA ILE A 247 13.15 -33.76 17.79
C ILE A 247 14.60 -34.22 17.68
N HIS A 248 15.15 -34.13 16.48
CA HIS A 248 16.54 -34.44 16.23
C HIS A 248 17.37 -33.16 16.43
N TYR A 249 18.02 -33.05 17.61
CA TYR A 249 18.64 -31.82 18.10
C TYR A 249 20.17 -31.93 18.04
N ASN A 250 20.83 -30.87 17.57
CA ASN A 250 22.28 -30.71 17.63
C ASN A 250 22.67 -29.89 18.87
N SER A 251 23.47 -30.46 19.77
CA SER A 251 23.87 -29.80 21.02
C SER A 251 25.08 -28.85 20.87
N ASP A 252 25.73 -28.81 19.72
CA ASP A 252 26.89 -27.95 19.47
C ASP A 252 26.44 -26.54 19.02
N ILE A 253 26.63 -25.56 19.92
CA ILE A 253 26.17 -24.17 19.70
C ILE A 253 26.82 -23.55 18.45
N GLU A 254 28.06 -23.87 18.13
CA GLU A 254 28.71 -23.32 16.92
C GLU A 254 28.08 -23.87 15.64
N THR A 255 27.72 -25.17 15.64
CA THR A 255 26.97 -25.76 14.54
C THR A 255 25.57 -25.18 14.43
N GLN A 256 24.85 -24.94 15.57
CA GLN A 256 23.57 -24.28 15.59
C GLN A 256 23.64 -22.90 14.94
N ARG A 257 24.61 -22.06 15.32
CA ARG A 257 24.81 -20.72 14.75
C ARG A 257 25.06 -20.77 13.25
N LYS A 258 25.91 -21.71 12.78
CA LYS A 258 26.16 -21.87 11.34
C LYS A 258 24.89 -22.23 10.56
N ILE A 259 24.10 -23.17 11.06
CA ILE A 259 22.84 -23.57 10.46
C ILE A 259 21.86 -22.38 10.45
N ALA A 260 21.71 -21.69 11.57
CA ALA A 260 20.84 -20.52 11.71
C ALA A 260 21.23 -19.40 10.73
N THR A 261 22.52 -19.12 10.58
CA THR A 261 23.03 -18.12 9.64
C THR A 261 22.69 -18.50 8.20
N ILE A 262 23.02 -19.74 7.77
CA ILE A 262 22.73 -20.20 6.40
C ILE A 262 21.22 -20.05 6.07
N LEU A 263 20.35 -20.50 6.96
CA LEU A 263 18.91 -20.45 6.73
C LEU A 263 18.35 -19.02 6.80
N SER A 264 18.90 -18.16 7.67
CA SER A 264 18.54 -16.74 7.77
C SER A 264 18.97 -15.97 6.52
N ASP A 265 20.13 -16.24 5.98
CA ASP A 265 20.61 -15.62 4.73
C ASP A 265 19.73 -16.02 3.54
N MET A 266 19.27 -17.29 3.51
CA MET A 266 18.29 -17.73 2.49
C MET A 266 16.96 -17.03 2.62
N ASP A 267 16.46 -16.81 3.85
CA ASP A 267 15.23 -16.06 4.08
C ASP A 267 15.35 -14.59 3.64
N LYS A 268 16.48 -13.97 3.97
CA LYS A 268 16.78 -12.61 3.53
C LYS A 268 16.80 -12.50 2.01
N GLU A 269 17.48 -13.43 1.32
CA GLU A 269 17.51 -13.45 -0.14
C GLU A 269 16.10 -13.60 -0.74
N ILE A 270 15.25 -14.46 -0.16
CA ILE A 270 13.86 -14.63 -0.59
C ILE A 270 13.06 -13.34 -0.36
N ALA A 271 13.18 -12.72 0.82
CA ALA A 271 12.51 -11.47 1.15
C ALA A 271 12.93 -10.33 0.22
N ASP A 272 14.21 -10.20 -0.11
CA ASP A 272 14.73 -9.20 -1.06
C ASP A 272 14.16 -9.40 -2.48
N LEU A 273 14.04 -10.65 -2.93
CA LEU A 273 13.42 -10.98 -4.20
C LEU A 273 11.92 -10.67 -4.21
N GLU A 274 11.21 -10.93 -3.10
CA GLU A 274 9.79 -10.60 -2.94
C GLU A 274 9.56 -9.10 -2.92
N ALA A 275 10.39 -8.33 -2.21
CA ALA A 275 10.35 -6.88 -2.21
C ALA A 275 10.57 -6.31 -3.62
N ARG A 276 11.57 -6.85 -4.35
CA ARG A 276 11.84 -6.47 -5.73
C ARG A 276 10.66 -6.79 -6.65
N ARG A 277 10.08 -7.99 -6.55
CA ARG A 277 8.87 -8.37 -7.30
C ARG A 277 7.71 -7.42 -7.03
N ASN A 278 7.45 -7.09 -5.77
CA ASN A 278 6.39 -6.16 -5.37
C ASN A 278 6.64 -4.76 -5.94
N LYS A 279 7.88 -4.27 -5.94
CA LYS A 279 8.24 -3.00 -6.59
C LYS A 279 7.91 -3.02 -8.08
N TYR A 280 8.21 -4.11 -8.82
CA TYR A 280 7.85 -4.19 -10.24
C TYR A 280 6.34 -4.28 -10.48
N LYS A 281 5.57 -4.90 -9.56
CA LYS A 281 4.10 -4.86 -9.61
C LYS A 281 3.57 -3.42 -9.50
N LEU A 282 4.13 -2.61 -8.61
CA LEU A 282 3.78 -1.20 -8.48
C LEU A 282 4.19 -0.39 -9.72
N ILE A 283 5.39 -0.63 -10.26
CA ILE A 283 5.85 0.01 -11.51
C ILE A 283 4.89 -0.35 -12.65
N LYS A 284 4.50 -1.62 -12.81
CA LYS A 284 3.51 -2.03 -13.82
C LYS A 284 2.20 -1.27 -13.67
N SER A 285 1.68 -1.17 -12.44
CA SER A 285 0.44 -0.42 -12.18
C SER A 285 0.57 1.04 -12.62
N GLY A 286 1.67 1.72 -12.27
CA GLY A 286 1.95 3.07 -12.72
C GLY A 286 2.12 3.21 -14.23
N MET A 287 2.79 2.23 -14.88
CA MET A 287 2.91 2.19 -16.34
C MET A 287 1.54 2.01 -17.01
N MET A 288 0.72 1.08 -16.54
CA MET A 288 -0.64 0.90 -17.05
C MET A 288 -1.43 2.21 -16.95
N GLN A 289 -1.38 2.88 -15.80
CA GLN A 289 -2.06 4.14 -15.61
C GLN A 289 -1.60 5.22 -16.59
N LYS A 290 -0.29 5.36 -16.83
CA LYS A 290 0.26 6.44 -17.67
C LYS A 290 0.22 6.14 -19.15
N LEU A 291 0.48 4.90 -19.56
CA LEU A 291 0.54 4.50 -20.96
C LEU A 291 -0.85 4.25 -21.55
N LEU A 292 -1.74 3.57 -20.80
CA LEU A 292 -3.07 3.24 -21.29
C LEU A 292 -4.03 4.43 -21.29
N THR A 293 -3.74 5.47 -20.52
CA THR A 293 -4.49 6.75 -20.54
C THR A 293 -3.90 7.77 -21.52
N GLY A 294 -2.75 7.47 -22.14
CA GLY A 294 -2.07 8.37 -23.06
C GLY A 294 -1.34 9.54 -22.39
N GLN A 295 -1.20 9.54 -21.06
CA GLN A 295 -0.40 10.55 -20.33
C GLN A 295 1.08 10.51 -20.74
N ILE A 296 1.59 9.32 -21.08
CA ILE A 296 2.91 9.13 -21.67
C ILE A 296 2.73 8.47 -23.02
N ARG A 297 3.36 9.06 -24.07
CA ARG A 297 3.38 8.53 -25.43
C ARG A 297 4.74 7.90 -25.70
N LEU A 298 4.77 6.67 -26.20
CA LEU A 298 6.01 5.94 -26.51
C LEU A 298 6.53 6.19 -27.94
N VAL A 299 5.70 6.77 -28.80
CA VAL A 299 6.10 7.17 -30.15
C VAL A 299 5.84 8.66 -30.34
N LYS A 300 6.74 9.35 -31.07
CA LYS A 300 6.53 10.76 -31.41
C LYS A 300 5.36 10.86 -32.40
N PRO A 301 4.43 11.82 -32.22
CA PRO A 301 3.39 12.08 -33.20
C PRO A 301 4.00 12.45 -34.56
N LEU A 302 3.52 11.87 -35.67
CA LEU A 302 3.98 12.15 -37.03
C LEU A 302 3.53 13.53 -37.57
N ALA A 303 2.65 14.23 -36.88
CA ALA A 303 2.21 15.59 -37.19
C ALA A 303 1.72 16.29 -35.92
N PRO A 304 1.75 17.65 -35.84
CA PRO A 304 1.13 18.36 -34.74
C PRO A 304 -0.38 18.05 -34.75
N ILE A 305 -0.88 17.50 -33.63
CA ILE A 305 -2.32 17.34 -33.40
C ILE A 305 -2.86 18.76 -33.23
N ILE A 306 -3.62 19.25 -34.23
CA ILE A 306 -4.45 20.45 -34.07
C ILE A 306 -5.53 20.05 -33.04
N PRO A 307 -5.62 20.71 -31.89
CA PRO A 307 -6.69 20.42 -30.94
C PRO A 307 -8.02 20.71 -31.61
N LEU A 308 -8.89 19.73 -31.78
CA LEU A 308 -10.31 19.99 -32.00
C LEU A 308 -10.83 20.63 -30.72
N GLU A 309 -11.11 21.93 -30.77
CA GLU A 309 -11.86 22.62 -29.72
C GLU A 309 -13.24 21.97 -29.60
N THR A 310 -13.44 21.17 -28.60
CA THR A 310 -14.75 20.81 -28.11
C THR A 310 -14.95 21.54 -26.79
N PRO A 311 -15.99 22.36 -26.65
CA PRO A 311 -16.32 23.01 -25.40
C PRO A 311 -17.11 22.04 -24.53
N ASP A 312 -16.41 21.15 -23.83
CA ASP A 312 -17.04 20.41 -22.75
C ASP A 312 -15.98 20.06 -21.68
N ALA A 313 -16.39 20.28 -20.46
CA ALA A 313 -15.58 20.11 -19.25
C ALA A 313 -14.80 18.79 -19.27
N GLN A 314 -13.47 18.89 -19.39
CA GLN A 314 -12.55 17.76 -19.28
C GLN A 314 -12.78 17.07 -17.92
N ILE A 315 -13.42 15.89 -17.95
CA ILE A 315 -13.42 14.97 -16.82
C ILE A 315 -11.98 14.43 -16.73
N ARG A 316 -11.23 15.01 -15.83
CA ARG A 316 -9.88 14.58 -15.50
C ARG A 316 -9.97 13.31 -14.68
N GLU A 317 -9.44 12.19 -15.16
CA GLU A 317 -9.27 11.01 -14.31
C GLU A 317 -8.22 11.31 -13.23
N ILE A 318 -8.70 11.48 -12.00
CA ILE A 318 -7.85 11.70 -10.84
C ILE A 318 -7.49 10.31 -10.28
N PRO A 319 -6.21 10.03 -10.05
CA PRO A 319 -5.76 8.72 -9.61
C PRO A 319 -6.51 8.21 -8.38
N LEU A 320 -6.84 6.91 -8.38
CA LEU A 320 -7.58 6.24 -7.30
C LEU A 320 -6.92 6.45 -5.93
N GLN A 321 -5.61 6.57 -5.91
CA GLN A 321 -4.78 6.81 -4.73
C GLN A 321 -5.08 8.13 -4.00
N THR A 322 -5.56 9.15 -4.70
CA THR A 322 -5.83 10.47 -4.12
C THR A 322 -6.87 10.41 -3.00
N HIS A 323 -7.95 9.67 -3.17
CA HIS A 323 -8.99 9.57 -2.15
C HIS A 323 -8.56 8.75 -0.94
N VAL A 324 -7.63 7.79 -1.09
CA VAL A 324 -7.05 7.01 0.01
C VAL A 324 -6.22 7.94 0.90
N VAL A 325 -5.28 8.69 0.32
CA VAL A 325 -4.48 9.66 1.07
C VAL A 325 -5.37 10.77 1.65
N ALA A 326 -6.38 11.23 0.90
CA ALA A 326 -7.35 12.21 1.42
C ALA A 326 -8.13 11.67 2.63
N GLY A 327 -8.54 10.39 2.60
CA GLY A 327 -9.20 9.72 3.72
C GLY A 327 -8.31 9.64 4.94
N HIS A 328 -7.06 9.25 4.77
CA HIS A 328 -6.07 9.24 5.84
C HIS A 328 -5.83 10.64 6.44
N ILE A 329 -5.71 11.68 5.60
CA ILE A 329 -5.62 13.07 6.06
C ILE A 329 -6.87 13.47 6.86
N VAL A 330 -8.08 13.11 6.38
CA VAL A 330 -9.33 13.38 7.09
C VAL A 330 -9.30 12.72 8.47
N ASN A 331 -8.97 11.44 8.52
CA ASN A 331 -8.91 10.67 9.78
C ASN A 331 -7.92 11.27 10.78
N ALA A 332 -6.76 11.72 10.31
CA ALA A 332 -5.72 12.31 11.16
C ALA A 332 -6.04 13.73 11.64
N LEU A 333 -6.81 14.52 10.86
CA LEU A 333 -6.95 15.98 11.06
C LEU A 333 -8.36 16.46 11.40
N TYR A 334 -9.40 15.62 11.39
CA TYR A 334 -10.80 16.06 11.52
C TYR A 334 -11.12 16.81 12.82
N GLN A 335 -10.33 16.64 13.86
CA GLN A 335 -10.45 17.38 15.11
C GLN A 335 -9.46 18.55 15.25
N SER A 336 -8.65 18.83 14.23
CA SER A 336 -7.65 19.90 14.30
C SER A 336 -8.29 21.28 14.12
N SER A 337 -7.65 22.32 14.68
CA SER A 337 -8.12 23.72 14.53
C SER A 337 -8.24 24.13 13.07
N GLY A 338 -9.30 24.82 12.72
CA GLY A 338 -9.55 25.31 11.36
C GLY A 338 -9.82 24.24 10.32
N TRP A 339 -10.20 23.02 10.75
CA TRP A 339 -10.49 21.91 9.85
C TRP A 339 -11.65 22.19 8.91
N GLY A 340 -11.57 21.69 7.69
CA GLY A 340 -12.57 21.82 6.65
C GLY A 340 -11.97 21.66 5.25
N ARG A 341 -12.77 21.92 4.19
CA ARG A 341 -12.39 21.75 2.79
C ARG A 341 -11.07 22.45 2.44
N THR A 342 -10.92 23.70 2.88
CA THR A 342 -9.72 24.48 2.57
C THR A 342 -8.47 23.87 3.19
N LYS A 343 -8.50 23.48 4.48
CA LYS A 343 -7.36 22.87 5.14
C LYS A 343 -7.02 21.50 4.54
N LEU A 344 -8.04 20.68 4.20
CA LEU A 344 -7.83 19.42 3.49
C LEU A 344 -7.10 19.63 2.17
N GLN A 345 -7.53 20.60 1.37
CA GLN A 345 -6.91 20.92 0.08
C GLN A 345 -5.46 21.42 0.22
N LYS A 346 -5.18 22.28 1.21
CA LYS A 346 -3.80 22.74 1.47
C LYS A 346 -2.90 21.58 1.93
N THR A 347 -3.44 20.69 2.74
CA THR A 347 -2.72 19.48 3.17
C THR A 347 -2.44 18.55 1.98
N LEU A 348 -3.42 18.33 1.10
CA LEU A 348 -3.22 17.52 -0.11
C LEU A 348 -2.18 18.12 -1.06
N HIS A 349 -2.17 19.46 -1.23
CA HIS A 349 -1.12 20.13 -1.99
C HIS A 349 0.26 19.88 -1.39
N LEU A 350 0.42 20.11 -0.09
CA LEU A 350 1.71 19.89 0.58
C LEU A 350 2.15 18.43 0.53
N VAL A 351 1.24 17.48 0.81
CA VAL A 351 1.53 16.04 0.77
C VAL A 351 1.90 15.61 -0.65
N GLY A 352 1.15 16.04 -1.67
CA GLY A 352 1.43 15.71 -3.06
C GLY A 352 2.82 16.17 -3.49
N TYR A 353 3.13 17.44 -3.26
CA TYR A 353 4.38 18.04 -3.73
C TYR A 353 5.60 17.66 -2.88
N HIS A 354 5.47 17.65 -1.57
CA HIS A 354 6.58 17.35 -0.66
C HIS A 354 6.94 15.87 -0.61
N CYS A 355 5.93 15.00 -0.62
CA CYS A 355 6.15 13.55 -0.63
C CYS A 355 6.25 12.98 -2.06
N GLN A 356 6.26 13.82 -3.10
CA GLN A 356 6.39 13.47 -4.52
C GLN A 356 5.30 12.47 -4.97
N LEU A 357 4.06 12.66 -4.49
CA LEU A 357 2.92 11.84 -4.86
C LEU A 357 2.15 12.51 -6.00
N ASP A 358 2.11 11.84 -7.16
CA ASP A 358 1.33 12.32 -8.31
C ASP A 358 -0.15 11.96 -8.12
N PHE A 359 -0.94 12.95 -7.71
CA PHE A 359 -2.40 12.83 -7.59
C PHE A 359 -3.14 13.16 -8.89
N GLY A 360 -2.43 13.34 -10.02
CA GLY A 360 -3.01 13.84 -11.26
C GLY A 360 -3.56 15.27 -11.12
N ASN A 361 -3.09 16.01 -10.13
CA ASN A 361 -3.54 17.34 -9.77
C ASN A 361 -3.12 18.40 -10.79
N ASP A 362 -3.94 19.46 -10.88
CA ASP A 362 -3.71 20.65 -11.70
C ASP A 362 -4.03 21.90 -10.91
N TYR A 363 -3.16 22.18 -9.94
CA TYR A 363 -3.34 23.32 -9.08
C TYR A 363 -3.20 24.61 -9.88
N ILE A 364 -4.12 25.53 -9.64
CA ILE A 364 -4.09 26.90 -10.13
C ILE A 364 -3.96 27.88 -8.96
N ARG A 365 -3.52 29.09 -9.25
CA ARG A 365 -3.51 30.18 -8.26
C ARG A 365 -4.94 30.61 -7.96
N ASN A 366 -5.38 30.42 -6.73
CA ASN A 366 -6.67 30.90 -6.24
C ASN A 366 -6.45 31.78 -5.00
N THR A 367 -7.48 32.48 -4.54
CA THR A 367 -7.43 33.47 -3.46
C THR A 367 -6.74 32.98 -2.20
N ALA A 368 -7.07 31.77 -1.75
CA ALA A 368 -6.51 31.15 -0.53
C ALA A 368 -5.25 30.28 -0.80
N GLY A 369 -4.60 30.40 -1.97
CA GLY A 369 -3.42 29.58 -2.33
C GLY A 369 -3.74 28.52 -3.39
N PRO A 370 -2.88 27.50 -3.58
CA PRO A 370 -3.09 26.43 -4.57
C PRO A 370 -4.45 25.79 -4.46
N ASP A 371 -5.17 25.65 -5.59
CA ASP A 371 -6.56 25.14 -5.67
C ASP A 371 -6.71 24.19 -6.85
N ASP A 372 -7.30 23.02 -6.62
CA ASP A 372 -7.76 22.08 -7.64
C ASP A 372 -9.17 21.61 -7.32
N GLN A 373 -10.15 22.32 -7.85
CA GLN A 373 -11.55 22.05 -7.60
C GLN A 373 -12.01 20.72 -8.21
N ALA A 374 -11.40 20.29 -9.33
CA ALA A 374 -11.76 19.03 -9.98
C ALA A 374 -11.32 17.84 -9.11
N MET A 375 -10.11 17.88 -8.57
CA MET A 375 -9.60 16.89 -7.63
C MET A 375 -10.48 16.82 -6.37
N MET A 376 -10.83 17.97 -5.78
CA MET A 376 -11.66 18.01 -4.58
C MET A 376 -13.08 17.46 -4.83
N ASN A 377 -13.66 17.74 -5.99
CA ASN A 377 -14.98 17.21 -6.36
C ASN A 377 -14.94 15.68 -6.57
N HIS A 378 -13.86 15.17 -7.15
CA HIS A 378 -13.65 13.73 -7.30
C HIS A 378 -13.53 13.04 -5.93
N ILE A 379 -12.71 13.59 -5.02
CA ILE A 379 -12.58 13.08 -3.64
C ILE A 379 -13.94 13.06 -2.94
N ASP A 380 -14.70 14.16 -3.01
CA ASP A 380 -16.03 14.28 -2.43
C ASP A 380 -17.01 13.24 -2.98
N SER A 381 -16.93 12.97 -4.29
CA SER A 381 -17.75 11.94 -4.95
C SER A 381 -17.41 10.55 -4.40
N LYS A 382 -16.12 10.22 -4.29
CA LYS A 382 -15.65 8.93 -3.74
C LYS A 382 -16.03 8.76 -2.27
N PHE A 383 -15.86 9.79 -1.45
CA PHE A 383 -16.27 9.78 -0.05
C PHE A 383 -17.77 9.53 0.13
N LYS A 384 -18.60 10.14 -0.72
CA LYS A 384 -20.04 9.89 -0.73
C LYS A 384 -20.41 8.50 -1.22
N GLN A 385 -19.78 8.05 -2.31
CA GLN A 385 -20.01 6.73 -2.93
C GLN A 385 -19.77 5.59 -1.94
N TYR A 386 -18.62 5.63 -1.26
CA TYR A 386 -18.16 4.56 -0.36
C TYR A 386 -18.50 4.83 1.12
N ARG A 387 -19.07 5.97 1.43
CA ARG A 387 -19.45 6.39 2.80
C ARG A 387 -18.28 6.44 3.79
N HIS A 388 -17.05 6.58 3.32
CA HIS A 388 -15.87 6.64 4.19
C HIS A 388 -15.83 7.92 5.03
N VAL A 389 -16.32 9.02 4.47
CA VAL A 389 -16.33 10.35 5.11
C VAL A 389 -17.70 10.98 4.94
N ARG A 390 -18.25 11.51 6.02
CA ARG A 390 -19.45 12.34 6.02
C ARG A 390 -19.05 13.79 5.78
N ILE A 391 -19.64 14.43 4.75
CA ILE A 391 -19.40 15.83 4.41
C ILE A 391 -20.60 16.64 4.85
N GLU A 392 -20.40 17.51 5.84
CA GLU A 392 -21.43 18.40 6.37
C GLU A 392 -21.23 19.82 5.83
N ALA A 393 -22.27 20.39 5.24
CA ALA A 393 -22.29 21.78 4.77
C ALA A 393 -23.00 22.66 5.79
N LYS A 394 -22.32 23.68 6.32
CA LYS A 394 -22.85 24.65 7.26
C LYS A 394 -22.75 26.04 6.64
N LYS A 395 -23.88 26.80 6.61
CA LYS A 395 -23.86 28.19 6.17
C LYS A 395 -23.53 29.10 7.35
N GLU A 396 -22.43 29.82 7.24
CA GLU A 396 -22.00 30.82 8.24
C GLU A 396 -21.62 32.12 7.50
N ASN A 397 -22.22 33.25 7.90
CA ASN A 397 -21.95 34.59 7.34
C ASN A 397 -22.02 34.62 5.79
N GLY A 398 -23.01 33.98 5.20
CA GLY A 398 -23.22 33.96 3.74
C GLY A 398 -22.28 33.05 2.96
N LYS A 399 -21.30 32.36 3.63
CA LYS A 399 -20.39 31.39 3.02
C LYS A 399 -20.74 29.98 3.46
N THR A 400 -20.62 29.02 2.55
CA THR A 400 -20.81 27.61 2.87
C THR A 400 -19.44 27.02 3.29
N ARG A 401 -19.38 26.53 4.53
CA ARG A 401 -18.24 25.75 5.03
C ARG A 401 -18.55 24.27 4.94
N TYR A 402 -17.60 23.48 4.48
CA TYR A 402 -17.69 22.02 4.42
C TYR A 402 -16.78 21.41 5.48
N ASN A 403 -17.36 20.57 6.33
CA ASN A 403 -16.65 19.82 7.34
C ASN A 403 -16.62 18.34 6.93
N TYR A 404 -15.46 17.69 7.07
CA TYR A 404 -15.22 16.30 6.70
C TYR A 404 -15.01 15.48 7.98
N ILE A 405 -15.89 14.52 8.21
CA ILE A 405 -15.95 13.72 9.43
C ILE A 405 -15.79 12.26 9.03
N PRO A 406 -14.76 11.53 9.54
CA PRO A 406 -14.60 10.11 9.25
C PRO A 406 -15.81 9.33 9.79
N THR A 407 -16.22 8.31 9.07
CA THR A 407 -17.24 7.34 9.51
C THR A 407 -16.58 6.06 10.01
N ALA A 408 -17.38 5.09 10.45
CA ALA A 408 -16.88 3.75 10.79
C ALA A 408 -16.26 2.98 9.60
N MET A 409 -16.53 3.44 8.36
CA MET A 409 -15.97 2.83 7.14
C MET A 409 -14.57 3.39 6.79
N ILE A 410 -14.05 4.35 7.54
CA ILE A 410 -12.74 4.96 7.26
C ILE A 410 -11.59 3.94 7.35
N ASP A 411 -11.76 2.92 8.18
CA ASP A 411 -10.77 1.85 8.37
C ASP A 411 -10.47 1.08 7.08
N GLU A 412 -11.40 1.03 6.13
CA GLU A 412 -11.17 0.44 4.81
C GLU A 412 -10.11 1.21 4.02
N LEU A 413 -10.14 2.55 4.09
CA LEU A 413 -9.11 3.40 3.47
C LEU A 413 -7.77 3.31 4.20
N GLU A 414 -7.79 3.23 5.52
CA GLU A 414 -6.58 3.06 6.33
C GLU A 414 -5.88 1.72 6.00
N GLN A 415 -6.63 0.64 5.85
CA GLN A 415 -6.06 -0.64 5.43
C GLN A 415 -5.39 -0.56 4.04
N VAL A 416 -5.97 0.19 3.11
CA VAL A 416 -5.35 0.43 1.79
C VAL A 416 -4.12 1.32 1.94
N TYR A 417 -4.17 2.38 2.76
CA TYR A 417 -3.03 3.24 3.04
C TYR A 417 -1.85 2.47 3.65
N GLU A 418 -2.13 1.51 4.54
CA GLU A 418 -1.10 0.64 5.12
C GLU A 418 -0.39 -0.25 4.10
N THR A 419 -0.95 -0.46 2.92
CA THR A 419 -0.28 -1.19 1.85
C THR A 419 0.81 -0.37 1.14
N TYR A 420 0.85 0.95 1.34
CA TYR A 420 1.86 1.82 0.75
C TYR A 420 3.25 1.55 1.35
N PRO A 421 4.33 1.78 0.56
CA PRO A 421 5.70 1.65 1.06
C PRO A 421 5.90 2.43 2.37
N GLN A 422 6.57 1.84 3.34
CA GLN A 422 6.80 2.45 4.65
C GLN A 422 7.47 3.83 4.55
N THR A 423 8.37 4.02 3.58
CA THR A 423 9.03 5.31 3.32
C THR A 423 8.03 6.39 2.94
N ILE A 424 7.04 6.07 2.10
CA ILE A 424 5.97 7.01 1.70
C ILE A 424 5.07 7.31 2.89
N ARG A 425 4.59 6.28 3.60
CA ARG A 425 3.73 6.47 4.78
C ARG A 425 4.41 7.34 5.83
N HIS A 426 5.68 7.03 6.15
CA HIS A 426 6.44 7.81 7.13
C HIS A 426 6.60 9.27 6.72
N ALA A 427 6.86 9.57 5.44
CA ALA A 427 6.95 10.94 4.94
C ALA A 427 5.61 11.67 5.03
N VAL A 428 4.52 11.02 4.61
CA VAL A 428 3.16 11.57 4.67
C VAL A 428 2.74 11.81 6.12
N ASP A 429 2.89 10.83 7.00
CA ASP A 429 2.51 10.92 8.42
C ASP A 429 3.30 11.99 9.16
N SER A 430 4.61 12.10 8.89
CA SER A 430 5.48 13.15 9.44
C SER A 430 4.96 14.53 9.05
N LEU A 431 4.63 14.74 7.78
CA LEU A 431 4.11 16.01 7.29
C LEU A 431 2.72 16.32 7.86
N ILE A 432 1.81 15.35 7.89
CA ILE A 432 0.47 15.48 8.49
C ILE A 432 0.57 15.90 9.96
N ASN A 433 1.48 15.31 10.73
CA ASN A 433 1.69 15.63 12.14
C ASN A 433 2.19 17.07 12.35
N LYS A 434 2.97 17.62 11.40
CA LYS A 434 3.37 19.04 11.41
C LYS A 434 2.18 19.95 11.09
N ILE A 435 1.38 19.60 10.08
CA ILE A 435 0.19 20.37 9.68
C ILE A 435 -0.92 20.31 10.73
N LYS A 436 -1.03 19.22 11.48
CA LYS A 436 -2.00 19.06 12.58
C LYS A 436 -1.88 20.18 13.64
N LYS A 437 -0.68 20.69 13.85
CA LYS A 437 -0.37 21.77 14.80
C LYS A 437 -0.68 23.16 14.26
N MET A 438 -1.03 23.31 12.98
CA MET A 438 -1.36 24.56 12.33
C MET A 438 -2.86 24.82 12.38
N ASP A 439 -3.26 26.06 12.56
CA ASP A 439 -4.60 26.54 12.22
C ASP A 439 -4.76 26.72 10.70
N LEU A 440 -5.91 27.20 10.24
CA LEU A 440 -6.18 27.38 8.84
C LEU A 440 -5.29 28.48 8.21
N ALA A 441 -5.05 29.57 8.94
CA ALA A 441 -4.24 30.70 8.45
C ALA A 441 -2.78 30.26 8.21
N ARG A 442 -2.18 29.56 9.16
CA ARG A 442 -0.84 28.99 9.05
C ARG A 442 -0.74 27.99 7.90
N ALA A 443 -1.70 27.07 7.77
CA ALA A 443 -1.73 26.09 6.68
C ALA A 443 -1.85 26.78 5.30
N GLU A 444 -2.58 27.89 5.22
CA GLU A 444 -2.68 28.70 4.01
C GLU A 444 -1.37 29.40 3.66
N ILE A 445 -0.71 30.01 4.64
CA ILE A 445 0.58 30.66 4.44
C ILE A 445 1.62 29.62 3.98
N VAL A 446 1.78 28.51 4.71
CA VAL A 446 2.76 27.46 4.40
C VAL A 446 2.51 26.85 3.02
N SER A 447 1.25 26.55 2.66
CA SER A 447 0.92 25.98 1.35
C SER A 447 1.21 26.97 0.21
N THR A 448 1.00 28.27 0.42
CA THR A 448 1.29 29.29 -0.59
C THR A 448 2.79 29.55 -0.72
N LEU A 449 3.51 29.68 0.41
CA LEU A 449 4.98 29.81 0.40
C LEU A 449 5.64 28.59 -0.26
N TYR A 450 5.16 27.39 0.02
CA TYR A 450 5.65 26.18 -0.64
C TYR A 450 5.48 26.27 -2.16
N ALA A 451 4.31 26.71 -2.63
CA ALA A 451 4.01 26.84 -4.05
C ALA A 451 4.91 27.87 -4.76
N VAL A 452 5.06 29.08 -4.20
CA VAL A 452 5.92 30.11 -4.81
C VAL A 452 7.38 29.73 -4.80
N TRP A 453 7.85 29.12 -3.71
CA TRP A 453 9.21 28.60 -3.60
C TRP A 453 9.46 27.47 -4.62
N ASN A 454 8.56 26.50 -4.70
CA ASN A 454 8.65 25.40 -5.67
C ASN A 454 8.62 25.91 -7.12
N ASN A 455 7.80 26.92 -7.41
CA ASN A 455 7.72 27.55 -8.73
C ASN A 455 9.06 28.18 -9.15
N ARG A 456 9.77 28.84 -8.22
CA ARG A 456 11.11 29.41 -8.49
C ARG A 456 12.12 28.32 -8.80
N ILE A 457 12.10 27.21 -8.03
CA ILE A 457 12.99 26.06 -8.29
C ILE A 457 12.71 25.48 -9.68
N ILE A 458 11.44 25.27 -10.05
CA ILE A 458 11.05 24.73 -11.37
C ILE A 458 11.57 25.62 -12.51
N LYS A 459 11.57 26.96 -12.33
CA LYS A 459 12.07 27.92 -13.33
C LYS A 459 13.57 28.14 -13.26
N GLY A 460 14.26 27.67 -12.24
CA GLY A 460 15.68 27.99 -12.01
C GLY A 460 15.92 29.44 -11.60
N GLU A 461 14.92 30.08 -10.98
CA GLU A 461 15.00 31.49 -10.52
C GLU A 461 15.68 31.58 -9.15
N PRO A 462 16.33 32.72 -8.83
CA PRO A 462 16.96 32.96 -7.52
C PRO A 462 15.96 32.86 -6.37
N ILE A 463 16.42 32.34 -5.22
CA ILE A 463 15.61 32.17 -4.02
C ILE A 463 16.22 33.01 -2.89
N SER A 464 15.46 33.99 -2.40
CA SER A 464 15.75 34.74 -1.18
C SER A 464 14.45 35.00 -0.43
N ASP A 465 14.54 35.36 0.85
CA ASP A 465 13.35 35.64 1.67
C ASP A 465 12.53 36.78 1.08
N ASP A 466 13.16 37.85 0.63
CA ASP A 466 12.50 39.00 0.03
C ASP A 466 11.73 38.58 -1.24
N LEU A 467 12.34 37.78 -2.11
CA LEU A 467 11.73 37.32 -3.35
C LEU A 467 10.56 36.33 -3.06
N LEU A 468 10.67 35.51 -2.05
CA LEU A 468 9.57 34.62 -1.64
C LEU A 468 8.39 35.39 -1.04
N LEU A 469 8.67 36.47 -0.28
CA LEU A 469 7.64 37.36 0.23
C LEU A 469 6.98 38.14 -0.91
N GLU A 470 7.74 38.66 -1.85
CA GLU A 470 7.22 39.36 -3.04
C GLU A 470 6.23 38.43 -3.79
N ASP A 471 6.64 37.21 -4.13
CA ASP A 471 5.79 36.26 -4.83
C ASP A 471 4.58 35.82 -4.00
N PHE A 472 4.74 35.70 -2.69
CA PHE A 472 3.64 35.40 -1.77
C PHE A 472 2.57 36.50 -1.82
N TYR A 473 2.95 37.75 -1.71
CA TYR A 473 2.00 38.88 -1.78
C TYR A 473 1.45 39.08 -3.19
N ALA A 474 2.25 38.82 -4.23
CA ALA A 474 1.78 38.84 -5.61
C ALA A 474 0.77 37.74 -5.93
N TRP A 475 0.63 36.72 -5.05
CA TRP A 475 -0.29 35.59 -5.28
C TRP A 475 -1.75 36.04 -5.41
N SER A 476 -2.28 36.80 -4.45
CA SER A 476 -3.62 37.35 -4.47
C SER A 476 -3.73 38.53 -3.49
N LYS A 477 -4.74 39.40 -3.67
CA LYS A 477 -5.03 40.52 -2.75
C LYS A 477 -5.29 40.05 -1.31
N HIS A 478 -5.87 38.86 -1.13
CA HIS A 478 -6.11 38.26 0.20
C HIS A 478 -4.84 38.02 1.00
N LYS A 479 -3.69 37.86 0.34
CA LYS A 479 -2.41 37.65 1.03
C LYS A 479 -1.93 38.89 1.78
N LEU A 480 -2.46 40.07 1.43
CA LEU A 480 -2.17 41.32 2.15
C LEU A 480 -2.78 41.35 3.56
N ASP A 481 -3.71 40.42 3.87
CA ASP A 481 -4.28 40.25 5.22
C ASP A 481 -3.29 39.65 6.22
N PHE A 482 -2.19 39.06 5.74
CA PHE A 482 -1.11 38.50 6.57
C PHE A 482 0.05 39.49 6.70
N SER A 483 0.53 39.73 7.93
CA SER A 483 1.66 40.62 8.15
C SER A 483 2.99 39.98 7.67
N PRO A 484 4.00 40.76 7.26
CA PRO A 484 5.30 40.24 6.88
C PRO A 484 5.96 39.36 7.96
N ASP A 485 5.82 39.74 9.23
CA ASP A 485 6.37 38.99 10.35
C ASP A 485 5.69 37.60 10.48
N GLN A 486 4.39 37.50 10.23
CA GLN A 486 3.68 36.20 10.20
C GLN A 486 4.22 35.31 9.07
N VAL A 487 4.37 35.88 7.86
CA VAL A 487 4.84 35.11 6.70
C VAL A 487 6.28 34.65 6.88
N LEU A 488 7.17 35.54 7.41
CA LEU A 488 8.56 35.20 7.74
C LEU A 488 8.64 34.14 8.84
N CYS A 489 7.78 34.22 9.85
CA CYS A 489 7.71 33.21 10.91
C CYS A 489 7.40 31.82 10.33
N GLU A 490 6.44 31.74 9.41
CA GLU A 490 6.10 30.46 8.78
C GLU A 490 7.17 29.99 7.78
N LEU A 491 7.87 30.91 7.10
CA LEU A 491 9.01 30.55 6.25
C LEU A 491 10.17 29.96 7.07
N ASN A 492 10.46 30.53 8.24
CA ASN A 492 11.44 30.00 9.18
C ASN A 492 10.98 28.65 9.77
N TYR A 493 9.67 28.51 10.07
CA TYR A 493 9.09 27.25 10.49
C TYR A 493 9.26 26.16 9.42
N MET A 494 8.99 26.48 8.13
CA MET A 494 9.17 25.53 7.03
C MET A 494 10.62 25.04 6.94
N ARG A 495 11.60 25.92 7.11
CA ARG A 495 13.04 25.56 7.13
C ARG A 495 13.39 24.66 8.31
N LYS A 496 12.95 25.04 9.52
CA LYS A 496 13.19 24.28 10.74
C LYS A 496 12.59 22.87 10.69
N GLU A 497 11.40 22.75 10.15
CA GLU A 497 10.68 21.48 10.03
C GLU A 497 10.98 20.74 8.72
N GLU A 498 11.93 21.22 7.94
CA GLU A 498 12.33 20.61 6.66
C GLU A 498 11.18 20.47 5.64
N ILE A 499 10.20 21.39 5.66
CA ILE A 499 9.14 21.47 4.65
C ILE A 499 9.66 22.29 3.46
N ILE A 500 10.69 21.78 2.80
CA ILE A 500 11.43 22.49 1.75
C ILE A 500 11.05 21.92 0.38
N PRO A 501 10.63 22.76 -0.60
CA PRO A 501 10.37 22.31 -1.97
C PRO A 501 11.66 21.86 -2.68
N ILE A 502 11.49 20.98 -3.65
CA ILE A 502 12.58 20.42 -4.45
C ILE A 502 12.39 20.60 -5.97
N GLY A 503 11.43 21.43 -6.38
CA GLY A 503 11.11 21.61 -7.80
C GLY A 503 10.26 20.47 -8.40
N TRP A 504 9.61 19.67 -7.57
CA TRP A 504 8.75 18.57 -8.04
C TRP A 504 7.34 19.09 -8.39
N GLY A 505 6.71 18.41 -9.38
CA GLY A 505 5.36 18.72 -9.82
C GLY A 505 5.27 19.78 -10.92
N LYS A 506 4.07 20.28 -11.15
CA LYS A 506 3.81 21.29 -12.17
C LYS A 506 3.99 22.70 -11.60
N TYR A 507 4.42 23.63 -12.47
CA TYR A 507 4.36 25.06 -12.16
C TYR A 507 2.92 25.50 -11.93
N ILE A 508 2.67 26.23 -10.84
CA ILE A 508 1.33 26.69 -10.46
C ILE A 508 1.15 28.16 -10.90
N ASP A 509 0.31 28.38 -11.90
CA ASP A 509 0.05 29.71 -12.47
C ASP A 509 -1.44 30.11 -12.34
N LYS A 510 -1.72 31.36 -12.75
CA LYS A 510 -3.09 31.81 -13.00
C LYS A 510 -3.62 31.09 -14.25
N LYS A 511 -4.90 30.79 -14.24
CA LYS A 511 -5.59 30.34 -15.45
C LYS A 511 -5.62 31.47 -16.47
#